data_c407683e42066cee39fae1d4554d5b67
#
_entry.id   c407683e42066cee39fae1d4554d5b67
#
_cell.length_a   1.000
_cell.length_b   1.000
_cell.length_c   1.000
_cell.angle_alpha   90.00
_cell.angle_beta   90.00
_cell.angle_gamma   90.00
#
_symmetry.space_group_name_H-M   'P 1'
#
loop_
_entity.id
_entity.type
_entity.pdbx_description
1 polymer ?
#
loop_
_entity_poly.entity_id
_entity_poly.type
_entity_poly.pdbx_seq_one_letter_code
_entity_poly.pdbx_strand_id
1 'polypeptide(L)'
;MRKYILLGFAAFAVAIYLTNASWLADKRAGNPTLISHRGVYQTYNRENLGRDDCTAIRVFEPEHDHLENTIASMRAAFDAGADIVEIDVHPTTDGEFAVFHDWWLDCRTEGVGRTRDFPMSYLKTLDIGYGYTHDDGRCR
;
A
#
# COMPACT_ATOMS: atom_id res chain seq x y z
N MET A 1 19.32 -38.87 32.14
CA MET A 1 19.52 -38.29 30.79
C MET A 1 18.27 -37.56 30.30
N ARG A 2 17.11 -38.21 30.13
CA ARG A 2 15.86 -37.59 29.59
C ARG A 2 15.41 -36.33 30.37
N LYS A 3 15.54 -36.29 31.71
CA LYS A 3 15.19 -35.13 32.54
C LYS A 3 16.05 -33.87 32.24
N TYR A 4 17.34 -34.06 31.99
CA TYR A 4 18.24 -32.94 31.68
C TYR A 4 18.01 -32.40 30.25
N ILE A 5 17.63 -33.27 29.32
CA ILE A 5 17.27 -32.84 27.96
C ILE A 5 16.01 -31.97 28.00
N LEU A 6 14.98 -32.37 28.75
CA LEU A 6 13.74 -31.59 28.92
C LEU A 6 14.00 -30.24 29.60
N LEU A 7 14.88 -30.18 30.59
CA LEU A 7 15.27 -28.94 31.27
C LEU A 7 16.02 -28.00 30.28
N GLY A 8 16.91 -28.56 29.43
CA GLY A 8 17.60 -27.80 28.41
C GLY A 8 16.64 -27.19 27.39
N PHE A 9 15.66 -27.94 26.90
CA PHE A 9 14.64 -27.42 26.01
C PHE A 9 13.77 -26.33 26.63
N ALA A 10 13.38 -26.51 27.92
CA ALA A 10 12.61 -25.50 28.64
C ALA A 10 13.41 -24.20 28.82
N ALA A 11 14.68 -24.29 29.21
CA ALA A 11 15.54 -23.13 29.36
C ALA A 11 15.77 -22.41 28.03
N PHE A 12 15.93 -23.16 26.93
CA PHE A 12 16.06 -22.59 25.59
C PHE A 12 14.79 -21.87 25.12
N ALA A 13 13.61 -22.49 25.35
CA ALA A 13 12.33 -21.86 25.02
C ALA A 13 12.11 -20.55 25.82
N VAL A 14 12.44 -20.56 27.13
CA VAL A 14 12.40 -19.36 27.96
C VAL A 14 13.36 -18.28 27.45
N ALA A 15 14.58 -18.67 27.08
CA ALA A 15 15.55 -17.72 26.53
C ALA A 15 15.04 -17.07 25.23
N ILE A 16 14.49 -17.86 24.29
CA ILE A 16 13.87 -17.33 23.06
C ILE A 16 12.71 -16.39 23.41
N TYR A 17 11.82 -16.79 24.30
CA TYR A 17 10.69 -15.98 24.72
C TYR A 17 11.15 -14.64 25.29
N LEU A 18 12.13 -14.62 26.19
CA LEU A 18 12.64 -13.42 26.84
C LEU A 18 13.39 -12.52 25.85
N THR A 19 14.20 -13.07 24.93
CA THR A 19 14.93 -12.28 23.93
C THR A 19 14.04 -11.66 22.87
N ASN A 20 12.81 -12.19 22.67
CA ASN A 20 11.82 -11.64 21.77
C ASN A 20 10.71 -10.84 22.48
N ALA A 21 10.78 -10.71 23.79
CA ALA A 21 9.78 -10.01 24.58
C ALA A 21 9.91 -8.49 24.46
N SER A 22 8.91 -7.82 23.91
CA SER A 22 8.96 -6.37 23.67
C SER A 22 9.15 -5.54 24.94
N TRP A 23 8.72 -6.03 26.11
CA TRP A 23 8.93 -5.35 27.39
C TRP A 23 10.36 -5.39 27.91
N LEU A 24 11.23 -6.26 27.36
CA LEU A 24 12.65 -6.33 27.65
C LEU A 24 13.49 -5.56 26.62
N ALA A 25 12.89 -5.12 25.53
CA ALA A 25 13.57 -4.32 24.53
C ALA A 25 13.85 -2.92 25.09
N ASP A 26 15.04 -2.41 24.78
CA ASP A 26 15.35 -1.01 25.08
C ASP A 26 14.30 -0.10 24.43
N LYS A 27 13.74 0.82 25.22
CA LYS A 27 12.87 1.86 24.68
C LYS A 27 13.71 2.72 23.74
N ARG A 28 13.41 2.67 22.45
CA ARG A 28 14.05 3.56 21.48
C ARG A 28 13.81 5.00 21.92
N ALA A 29 14.90 5.74 22.09
CA ALA A 29 14.81 7.17 22.33
C ALA A 29 14.41 7.85 21.01
N GLY A 30 13.33 8.64 21.03
CA GLY A 30 12.84 9.42 19.90
C GLY A 30 11.46 8.98 19.41
N ASN A 31 10.91 9.80 18.51
CA ASN A 31 9.65 9.49 17.85
C ASN A 31 9.87 8.45 16.73
N PRO A 32 8.91 7.56 16.48
CA PRO A 32 8.97 6.66 15.33
C PRO A 32 8.91 7.48 14.02
N THR A 33 9.65 7.05 13.00
CA THR A 33 9.48 7.56 11.64
C THR A 33 8.18 7.00 11.05
N LEU A 34 7.29 7.89 10.64
CA LEU A 34 5.99 7.55 10.07
C LEU A 34 6.10 7.51 8.54
N ILE A 35 5.81 6.35 7.96
CA ILE A 35 5.80 6.15 6.52
C ILE A 35 4.36 5.97 6.06
N SER A 36 3.89 6.85 5.18
CA SER A 36 2.60 6.69 4.50
C SER A 36 2.78 5.87 3.23
N HIS A 37 1.99 4.83 3.06
CA HIS A 37 1.97 3.97 1.87
C HIS A 37 1.05 4.60 0.83
N ARG A 38 1.60 5.05 -0.30
CA ARG A 38 0.91 5.72 -1.43
C ARG A 38 0.21 7.04 -1.10
N GLY A 39 0.55 7.68 0.01
CA GLY A 39 -0.17 8.85 0.51
C GLY A 39 -1.46 8.50 1.26
N VAL A 40 -2.46 9.38 1.19
CA VAL A 40 -3.82 9.12 1.70
C VAL A 40 -4.64 8.49 0.60
N TYR A 41 -5.33 7.38 0.87
CA TYR A 41 -6.07 6.61 -0.14
C TYR A 41 -7.42 6.13 0.40
N GLN A 42 -8.32 5.75 -0.53
CA GLN A 42 -9.65 5.23 -0.21
C GLN A 42 -9.55 3.83 0.42
N THR A 43 -10.33 3.60 1.48
CA THR A 43 -10.48 2.26 2.05
C THR A 43 -11.47 1.44 1.21
N TYR A 44 -11.28 0.12 1.17
CA TYR A 44 -12.06 -0.77 0.34
C TYR A 44 -12.37 -2.11 1.02
N ASN A 45 -13.40 -2.80 0.54
CA ASN A 45 -13.79 -4.12 1.03
C ASN A 45 -12.73 -5.17 0.66
N ARG A 46 -12.20 -5.86 1.67
CA ARG A 46 -11.16 -6.89 1.55
C ARG A 46 -11.70 -8.32 1.60
N GLU A 47 -13.00 -8.51 1.76
CA GLU A 47 -13.60 -9.84 1.80
C GLU A 47 -13.41 -10.56 0.46
N ASN A 48 -12.91 -11.80 0.52
CA ASN A 48 -12.64 -12.64 -0.65
C ASN A 48 -11.81 -11.95 -1.75
N LEU A 49 -10.90 -11.05 -1.35
CA LEU A 49 -10.03 -10.32 -2.28
C LEU A 49 -8.97 -11.26 -2.86
N GLY A 50 -8.99 -11.45 -4.16
CA GLY A 50 -7.94 -12.13 -4.92
C GLY A 50 -6.74 -11.22 -5.15
N ARG A 51 -5.63 -11.81 -5.59
CA ARG A 51 -4.37 -11.10 -5.82
C ARG A 51 -4.48 -10.00 -6.88
N ASP A 52 -5.24 -10.27 -7.94
CA ASP A 52 -5.34 -9.42 -9.12
C ASP A 52 -6.71 -8.70 -9.21
N ASP A 53 -7.47 -8.70 -8.11
CA ASP A 53 -8.77 -8.03 -8.07
C ASP A 53 -8.61 -6.51 -8.12
N CYS A 54 -9.51 -5.85 -8.85
CA CYS A 54 -9.61 -4.40 -8.90
C CYS A 54 -10.16 -3.84 -7.58
N THR A 55 -9.31 -3.21 -6.78
CA THR A 55 -9.73 -2.62 -5.50
C THR A 55 -10.47 -1.30 -5.67
N ALA A 56 -10.28 -0.61 -6.79
CA ALA A 56 -10.93 0.68 -7.07
C ALA A 56 -12.46 0.57 -7.18
N ILE A 57 -12.99 -0.57 -7.65
CA ILE A 57 -14.45 -0.78 -7.75
C ILE A 57 -15.09 -1.24 -6.43
N ARG A 58 -14.31 -1.38 -5.36
CA ARG A 58 -14.75 -1.93 -4.07
C ARG A 58 -14.54 -0.94 -2.92
N VAL A 59 -14.31 0.35 -3.22
CA VAL A 59 -14.12 1.36 -2.18
C VAL A 59 -15.39 1.50 -1.34
N PHE A 60 -15.21 1.76 -0.06
CA PHE A 60 -16.32 2.14 0.80
C PHE A 60 -16.79 3.56 0.46
N GLU A 61 -17.90 4.00 1.05
CA GLU A 61 -18.33 5.40 0.92
C GLU A 61 -17.15 6.33 1.24
N PRO A 62 -16.76 7.22 0.31
CA PRO A 62 -15.56 8.04 0.46
C PRO A 62 -15.68 9.01 1.66
N GLU A 63 -14.67 9.01 2.53
CA GLU A 63 -14.56 9.96 3.64
C GLU A 63 -13.75 11.21 3.25
N HIS A 64 -13.09 11.21 2.09
CA HIS A 64 -12.26 12.29 1.55
C HIS A 64 -12.07 12.12 0.03
N ASP A 65 -11.54 13.15 -0.66
CA ASP A 65 -11.36 13.19 -2.12
C ASP A 65 -9.96 12.74 -2.59
N HIS A 66 -9.16 12.11 -1.73
CA HIS A 66 -7.80 11.72 -2.08
C HIS A 66 -7.75 10.33 -2.71
N LEU A 67 -6.96 10.22 -3.79
CA LEU A 67 -6.62 8.96 -4.44
C LEU A 67 -5.13 8.69 -4.26
N GLU A 68 -4.78 7.41 -4.06
CA GLU A 68 -3.39 6.95 -3.90
C GLU A 68 -2.48 7.41 -5.04
N ASN A 69 -1.18 7.55 -4.76
CA ASN A 69 -0.17 7.90 -5.74
C ASN A 69 -0.40 9.27 -6.44
N THR A 70 -1.18 10.17 -5.84
CA THR A 70 -1.40 11.53 -6.35
C THR A 70 -0.65 12.57 -5.50
N ILE A 71 -0.32 13.70 -6.11
CA ILE A 71 0.31 14.83 -5.38
C ILE A 71 -0.59 15.31 -4.24
N ALA A 72 -1.91 15.32 -4.44
CA ALA A 72 -2.87 15.71 -3.41
C ALA A 72 -2.83 14.77 -2.20
N SER A 73 -2.81 13.45 -2.44
CA SER A 73 -2.73 12.46 -1.37
C SER A 73 -1.39 12.49 -0.62
N MET A 74 -0.28 12.73 -1.34
CA MET A 74 1.04 12.86 -0.72
C MET A 74 1.10 14.08 0.21
N ARG A 75 0.56 15.23 -0.23
CA ARG A 75 0.46 16.45 0.60
C ARG A 75 -0.38 16.19 1.84
N ALA A 76 -1.56 15.59 1.67
CA ALA A 76 -2.43 15.23 2.79
C ALA A 76 -1.73 14.30 3.81
N ALA A 77 -0.91 13.35 3.35
CA ALA A 77 -0.13 12.48 4.23
C ALA A 77 0.93 13.26 5.04
N PHE A 78 1.66 14.19 4.41
CA PHE A 78 2.61 15.04 5.12
C PHE A 78 1.90 15.98 6.10
N ASP A 79 0.76 16.57 5.72
CA ASP A 79 -0.06 17.43 6.60
C ASP A 79 -0.60 16.65 7.80
N ALA A 80 -0.85 15.35 7.64
CA ALA A 80 -1.22 14.43 8.72
C ALA A 80 -0.04 13.95 9.59
N GLY A 81 1.20 14.38 9.28
CA GLY A 81 2.41 14.09 10.07
C GLY A 81 3.25 12.92 9.58
N ALA A 82 3.06 12.43 8.37
CA ALA A 82 3.99 11.46 7.78
C ALA A 82 5.36 12.10 7.53
N ASP A 83 6.44 11.39 7.88
CA ASP A 83 7.81 11.80 7.60
C ASP A 83 8.24 11.43 6.17
N ILE A 84 7.67 10.35 5.66
CA ILE A 84 7.99 9.78 4.35
C ILE A 84 6.69 9.34 3.68
N VAL A 85 6.60 9.53 2.36
CA VAL A 85 5.54 8.93 1.53
C VAL A 85 6.20 7.95 0.56
N GLU A 86 5.78 6.71 0.61
CA GLU A 86 6.13 5.69 -0.37
C GLU A 86 5.21 5.80 -1.58
N ILE A 87 5.73 5.56 -2.79
CA ILE A 87 5.00 5.62 -4.06
C ILE A 87 5.37 4.44 -4.95
N ASP A 88 4.41 3.99 -5.77
CA ASP A 88 4.64 2.99 -6.81
C ASP A 88 5.01 3.67 -8.13
N VAL A 89 5.97 3.08 -8.87
CA VAL A 89 6.39 3.63 -10.15
C VAL A 89 6.52 2.55 -11.22
N HIS A 90 6.13 2.87 -12.45
CA HIS A 90 6.35 2.07 -13.65
C HIS A 90 7.20 2.82 -14.66
N PRO A 91 8.22 2.18 -15.27
CA PRO A 91 8.92 2.78 -16.42
C PRO A 91 7.96 2.88 -17.60
N THR A 92 8.12 3.92 -18.41
CA THR A 92 7.37 4.14 -19.64
C THR A 92 8.21 3.86 -20.88
N THR A 93 7.59 3.74 -22.07
CA THR A 93 8.30 3.44 -23.31
C THR A 93 9.23 4.56 -23.78
N ASP A 94 9.03 5.78 -23.31
CA ASP A 94 9.84 6.98 -23.60
C ASP A 94 10.88 7.31 -22.51
N GLY A 95 11.10 6.38 -21.55
CA GLY A 95 12.14 6.48 -20.53
C GLY A 95 11.79 7.35 -19.31
N GLU A 96 10.52 7.73 -19.17
CA GLU A 96 9.98 8.40 -17.99
C GLU A 96 9.51 7.39 -16.95
N PHE A 97 9.02 7.87 -15.79
CA PHE A 97 8.42 7.05 -14.74
C PHE A 97 7.01 7.55 -14.42
N ALA A 98 6.01 6.68 -14.64
CA ALA A 98 4.64 6.93 -14.21
C ALA A 98 4.47 6.52 -12.74
N VAL A 99 3.91 7.42 -11.92
CA VAL A 99 3.52 7.11 -10.54
C VAL A 99 2.14 6.47 -10.56
N PHE A 100 2.11 5.15 -10.44
CA PHE A 100 0.90 4.34 -10.56
C PHE A 100 1.14 2.95 -9.98
N HIS A 101 0.14 2.35 -9.31
CA HIS A 101 0.31 1.05 -8.66
C HIS A 101 0.12 -0.14 -9.61
N ASP A 102 -0.97 -0.12 -10.38
CA ASP A 102 -1.42 -1.31 -11.08
C ASP A 102 -0.58 -1.60 -12.34
N TRP A 103 -0.37 -2.88 -12.61
CA TRP A 103 0.29 -3.32 -13.84
C TRP A 103 -0.56 -3.02 -15.08
N TRP A 104 -1.89 -2.96 -14.93
CA TRP A 104 -2.88 -2.75 -15.97
C TRP A 104 -3.64 -1.45 -15.72
N LEU A 105 -3.97 -0.73 -16.79
CA LEU A 105 -4.67 0.56 -16.72
C LEU A 105 -6.15 0.42 -16.40
N ASP A 106 -6.75 -0.67 -16.86
CA ASP A 106 -8.20 -0.88 -16.98
C ASP A 106 -8.96 -0.95 -15.63
N CYS A 107 -8.26 -1.11 -14.50
CA CYS A 107 -8.91 -1.08 -13.18
C CYS A 107 -9.23 0.36 -12.74
N ARG A 108 -8.28 1.28 -12.90
CA ARG A 108 -8.35 2.63 -12.31
C ARG A 108 -8.57 3.73 -13.32
N THR A 109 -8.38 3.44 -14.61
CA THR A 109 -8.49 4.40 -15.70
C THR A 109 -9.40 3.88 -16.80
N GLU A 110 -9.78 4.73 -17.77
CA GLU A 110 -10.42 4.34 -19.02
C GLU A 110 -9.46 3.70 -20.04
N GLY A 111 -8.15 3.70 -19.73
CA GLY A 111 -7.13 3.09 -20.59
C GLY A 111 -7.16 1.57 -20.50
N VAL A 112 -6.65 0.90 -21.54
CA VAL A 112 -6.56 -0.57 -21.63
C VAL A 112 -5.14 -0.98 -21.94
N GLY A 113 -4.61 -1.97 -21.22
CA GLY A 113 -3.28 -2.51 -21.43
C GLY A 113 -2.34 -2.27 -20.26
N ARG A 114 -1.07 -2.66 -20.42
CA ARG A 114 -0.09 -2.55 -19.32
C ARG A 114 0.45 -1.14 -19.22
N THR A 115 0.52 -0.59 -18.03
CA THR A 115 1.04 0.75 -17.75
C THR A 115 2.39 1.02 -18.43
N ARG A 116 3.32 0.08 -18.38
CA ARG A 116 4.68 0.20 -18.93
C ARG A 116 4.77 0.14 -20.46
N ASP A 117 3.70 -0.24 -21.17
CA ASP A 117 3.70 -0.41 -22.62
C ASP A 117 3.34 0.90 -23.37
N PHE A 118 3.15 1.99 -22.61
CA PHE A 118 2.76 3.30 -23.14
C PHE A 118 3.78 4.40 -22.83
N PRO A 119 3.84 5.45 -23.67
CA PRO A 119 4.62 6.65 -23.35
C PRO A 119 3.89 7.51 -22.33
N MET A 120 4.64 8.33 -21.59
CA MET A 120 4.11 9.25 -20.59
C MET A 120 3.08 10.22 -21.19
N SER A 121 3.26 10.63 -22.44
CA SER A 121 2.31 11.51 -23.15
C SER A 121 0.91 10.92 -23.25
N TYR A 122 0.78 9.61 -23.44
CA TYR A 122 -0.52 8.93 -23.42
C TYR A 122 -1.04 8.77 -21.98
N LEU A 123 -0.20 8.31 -21.04
CA LEU A 123 -0.63 8.07 -19.65
C LEU A 123 -1.18 9.34 -18.99
N LYS A 124 -0.61 10.50 -19.31
CA LYS A 124 -1.10 11.81 -18.82
C LYS A 124 -2.48 12.22 -19.34
N THR A 125 -3.01 11.56 -20.36
CA THR A 125 -4.37 11.84 -20.86
C THR A 125 -5.46 11.06 -20.13
N LEU A 126 -5.07 10.05 -19.32
CA LEU A 126 -5.99 9.17 -18.64
C LEU A 126 -6.47 9.78 -17.31
N ASP A 127 -7.74 9.52 -16.98
CA ASP A 127 -8.32 9.86 -15.69
C ASP A 127 -8.06 8.74 -14.69
N ILE A 128 -7.18 8.97 -13.71
CA ILE A 128 -6.86 8.00 -12.65
C ILE A 128 -8.00 7.78 -11.64
N GLY A 129 -9.02 8.62 -11.66
CA GLY A 129 -10.23 8.50 -10.84
C GLY A 129 -11.35 7.67 -11.48
N TYR A 130 -11.25 7.42 -12.79
CA TYR A 130 -12.31 6.80 -13.59
C TYR A 130 -12.83 5.46 -13.05
N GLY A 131 -11.95 4.60 -12.54
CA GLY A 131 -12.30 3.27 -12.04
C GLY A 131 -12.81 3.22 -10.60
N TYR A 132 -12.73 4.32 -9.85
CA TYR A 132 -13.10 4.31 -8.44
C TYR A 132 -14.61 4.41 -8.25
N THR A 133 -15.21 3.32 -7.75
CA THR A 133 -16.65 3.25 -7.45
C THR A 133 -16.89 2.46 -6.16
N HIS A 134 -17.99 2.77 -5.47
CA HIS A 134 -18.42 2.07 -4.24
C HIS A 134 -19.52 1.03 -4.50
N ASP A 135 -19.87 0.80 -5.74
CA ASP A 135 -21.01 -0.02 -6.19
C ASP A 135 -20.60 -1.15 -7.14
N ASP A 136 -19.38 -1.68 -7.01
CA ASP A 136 -18.81 -2.71 -7.88
C ASP A 136 -18.77 -2.31 -9.37
N GLY A 137 -18.61 -1.01 -9.65
CA GLY A 137 -18.47 -0.50 -11.00
C GLY A 137 -19.80 -0.36 -11.77
N ARG A 138 -20.95 -0.33 -11.10
CA ARG A 138 -22.26 -0.18 -11.74
C ARG A 138 -22.53 1.24 -12.24
N CYS A 139 -21.91 2.23 -11.58
CA CYS A 139 -22.01 3.64 -11.93
C CYS A 139 -20.62 4.16 -12.34
N ARG A 140 -20.28 4.08 -13.60
CA ARG A 140 -19.07 4.68 -14.20
C ARG A 140 -19.49 5.79 -15.16
#